data_6fc6385386ce1e5cede84c5d5f406032
#
_entry.id   6fc6385386ce1e5cede84c5d5f406032
#
_cell.length_a   1.000
_cell.length_b   1.000
_cell.length_c   1.000
_cell.angle_alpha   90.00
_cell.angle_beta   90.00
_cell.angle_gamma   90.00
#
_symmetry.space_group_name_H-M   'P 1'
#
loop_
_entity.id
_entity.type
_entity.pdbx_description
1 polymer ?
#
loop_
_entity_poly.entity_id
_entity_poly.type
_entity_poly.pdbx_seq_one_letter_code
_entity_poly.pdbx_strand_id
1 'polypeptide(L)'
;ERCEMVDGQPECTQETFSTCWLAGGPHYQSFDGKTFDFMGTCTYTLTTICNPDPTLPAFSVEVKKEEKENSKVSSIGSITIHVDNITVTAVRSENGMVRVNNHRSRLPISLSHGKLRIYQKGKSMLIQSNFNLRVLYNWDDHVVIKLPAALSGKVCGMCGN
;
A
#
# COMPACT_ATOMS: atom_id res chain seq x y z
N GLU A 1 4.13 2.07 -18.29
CA GLU A 1 5.00 1.89 -19.48
C GLU A 1 6.29 2.64 -19.27
N ARG A 2 7.40 1.96 -19.43
CA ARG A 2 8.73 2.52 -19.25
C ARG A 2 9.49 2.42 -20.56
N CYS A 3 9.99 3.55 -21.07
CA CYS A 3 10.75 3.59 -22.31
C CYS A 3 12.22 3.89 -22.01
N GLU A 4 13.10 3.10 -22.62
CA GLU A 4 14.54 3.27 -22.49
C GLU A 4 15.20 3.24 -23.88
N MET A 5 16.36 3.86 -23.99
CA MET A 5 17.18 3.77 -25.20
C MET A 5 18.09 2.56 -25.09
N VAL A 6 17.88 1.57 -25.96
CA VAL A 6 18.70 0.36 -26.03
C VAL A 6 19.31 0.31 -27.43
N ASP A 7 20.64 0.28 -27.50
CA ASP A 7 21.40 0.23 -28.75
C ASP A 7 21.02 1.33 -29.77
N GLY A 8 20.73 2.52 -29.25
CA GLY A 8 20.33 3.67 -30.06
C GLY A 8 18.90 3.66 -30.55
N GLN A 9 18.08 2.71 -30.09
CA GLN A 9 16.66 2.62 -30.43
C GLN A 9 15.80 2.71 -29.19
N PRO A 10 14.63 3.39 -29.26
CA PRO A 10 13.71 3.43 -28.13
C PRO A 10 12.99 2.09 -27.99
N GLU A 11 13.10 1.49 -26.80
CA GLU A 11 12.33 0.32 -26.41
C GLU A 11 11.44 0.65 -25.21
N CYS A 12 10.16 0.34 -25.33
CA CYS A 12 9.19 0.53 -24.27
C CYS A 12 8.81 -0.81 -23.67
N THR A 13 9.06 -0.97 -22.37
CA THR A 13 8.62 -2.13 -21.60
C THR A 13 7.51 -1.72 -20.66
N GLN A 14 6.49 -2.58 -20.51
CA GLN A 14 5.48 -2.38 -19.51
C GLN A 14 5.99 -2.88 -18.17
N GLU A 15 5.97 -2.00 -17.16
CA GLU A 15 6.13 -2.44 -15.78
C GLU A 15 4.92 -3.28 -15.41
N THR A 16 5.15 -4.54 -15.02
CA THR A 16 4.11 -5.42 -14.53
C THR A 16 3.95 -5.24 -13.03
N PHE A 17 2.71 -5.02 -12.61
CA PHE A 17 2.34 -4.95 -11.20
C PHE A 17 1.31 -6.01 -10.88
N SER A 18 1.40 -6.59 -9.69
CA SER A 18 0.30 -7.35 -9.11
C SER A 18 -0.49 -6.41 -8.20
N THR A 19 -1.81 -6.52 -8.23
CA THR A 19 -2.68 -5.62 -7.48
C THR A 19 -3.46 -6.37 -6.42
N CYS A 20 -3.38 -5.88 -5.18
CA CYS A 20 -4.25 -6.29 -4.07
C CYS A 20 -5.09 -5.09 -3.68
N TRP A 21 -6.39 -5.31 -3.43
CA TRP A 21 -7.25 -4.21 -3.03
C TRP A 21 -8.27 -4.66 -1.98
N LEU A 22 -8.66 -3.69 -1.15
CA LEU A 22 -9.77 -3.82 -0.21
C LEU A 22 -10.81 -2.77 -0.55
N ALA A 23 -12.08 -3.16 -0.57
CA ALA A 23 -13.17 -2.25 -0.91
C ALA A 23 -14.47 -2.65 -0.22
N GLY A 24 -15.31 -1.67 0.09
CA GLY A 24 -16.67 -1.88 0.57
C GLY A 24 -16.75 -2.64 1.90
N GLY A 25 -15.74 -2.54 2.73
CA GLY A 25 -15.68 -3.21 4.03
C GLY A 25 -15.14 -4.64 3.97
N PRO A 26 -15.90 -5.69 3.60
CA PRO A 26 -15.45 -7.08 3.65
C PRO A 26 -14.68 -7.55 2.41
N HIS A 27 -14.80 -6.84 1.28
CA HIS A 27 -14.29 -7.34 0.00
C HIS A 27 -12.80 -7.08 -0.16
N TYR A 28 -12.04 -8.10 -0.57
CA TYR A 28 -10.66 -7.91 -0.96
C TYR A 28 -10.25 -8.86 -2.08
N GLN A 29 -9.23 -8.45 -2.83
CA GLN A 29 -8.62 -9.26 -3.87
C GLN A 29 -7.13 -9.41 -3.58
N SER A 30 -6.64 -10.66 -3.62
CA SER A 30 -5.22 -10.95 -3.47
C SER A 30 -4.44 -10.59 -4.73
N PHE A 31 -3.10 -10.58 -4.63
CA PHE A 31 -2.23 -10.36 -5.80
C PHE A 31 -2.44 -11.41 -6.90
N ASP A 32 -2.91 -12.59 -6.54
CA ASP A 32 -3.20 -13.66 -7.49
C ASP A 32 -4.52 -13.48 -8.23
N GLY A 33 -5.23 -12.39 -7.98
CA GLY A 33 -6.50 -12.09 -8.62
C GLY A 33 -7.71 -12.80 -8.01
N LYS A 34 -7.55 -13.49 -6.90
CA LYS A 34 -8.65 -14.15 -6.20
C LYS A 34 -9.34 -13.20 -5.25
N THR A 35 -10.67 -13.19 -5.30
CA THR A 35 -11.48 -12.33 -4.44
C THR A 35 -12.03 -13.11 -3.25
N PHE A 36 -12.07 -12.45 -2.11
CA PHE A 36 -12.52 -13.02 -0.85
C PHE A 36 -13.35 -11.99 -0.09
N ASP A 37 -14.18 -12.50 0.84
CA ASP A 37 -14.85 -11.66 1.81
C ASP A 37 -14.23 -11.93 3.18
N PHE A 38 -13.94 -10.87 3.92
CA PHE A 38 -13.32 -10.97 5.22
C PHE A 38 -13.89 -9.94 6.19
N MET A 39 -14.41 -10.42 7.31
CA MET A 39 -15.10 -9.62 8.32
C MET A 39 -14.36 -9.70 9.66
N GLY A 40 -13.20 -9.06 9.75
CA GLY A 40 -12.45 -8.99 11.00
C GLY A 40 -12.38 -7.58 11.57
N THR A 41 -12.06 -7.44 12.84
CA THR A 41 -11.95 -6.15 13.53
C THR A 41 -10.61 -5.96 14.23
N CYS A 42 -9.58 -6.61 13.72
CA CYS A 42 -8.22 -6.49 14.24
C CYS A 42 -7.32 -5.71 13.28
N THR A 43 -6.05 -5.66 13.60
CA THR A 43 -5.01 -5.17 12.68
C THR A 43 -4.45 -6.36 11.92
N TYR A 44 -4.41 -6.24 10.61
CA TYR A 44 -3.98 -7.31 9.72
C TYR A 44 -2.83 -6.85 8.84
N THR A 45 -1.85 -7.72 8.63
CA THR A 45 -0.79 -7.48 7.67
C THR A 45 -1.28 -7.85 6.27
N LEU A 46 -1.32 -6.87 5.39
CA LEU A 46 -1.73 -7.08 3.99
C LEU A 46 -0.59 -7.66 3.18
N THR A 47 0.60 -7.08 3.30
CA THR A 47 1.80 -7.56 2.61
C THR A 47 3.05 -7.17 3.39
N THR A 48 4.02 -8.07 3.42
CA THR A 48 5.34 -7.86 4.01
C THR A 48 6.34 -8.81 3.35
N ILE A 49 7.62 -8.54 3.47
CA ILE A 49 8.64 -9.48 3.01
C ILE A 49 8.61 -10.73 3.90
N CYS A 50 8.43 -11.91 3.29
CA CYS A 50 8.33 -13.18 4.02
C CYS A 50 9.61 -13.59 4.72
N ASN A 51 10.72 -13.54 3.97
CA ASN A 51 12.03 -13.93 4.48
C ASN A 51 12.94 -12.71 4.41
N PRO A 52 13.34 -12.13 5.54
CA PRO A 52 14.24 -10.99 5.53
C PRO A 52 15.53 -11.29 4.76
N ASP A 53 15.84 -10.45 3.80
CA ASP A 53 17.00 -10.59 2.93
C ASP A 53 17.61 -9.19 2.76
N PRO A 54 18.93 -9.02 3.01
CA PRO A 54 19.56 -7.70 2.86
C PRO A 54 19.52 -7.16 1.43
N THR A 55 19.25 -8.00 0.44
CA THR A 55 19.09 -7.56 -0.96
C THR A 55 17.68 -7.05 -1.28
N LEU A 56 16.72 -7.25 -0.38
CA LEU A 56 15.34 -6.85 -0.55
C LEU A 56 15.00 -5.65 0.34
N PRO A 57 14.12 -4.75 -0.12
CA PRO A 57 13.65 -3.66 0.72
C PRO A 57 12.81 -4.22 1.88
N ALA A 58 13.01 -3.68 3.08
CA ALA A 58 12.20 -4.03 4.24
C ALA A 58 10.95 -3.16 4.25
N PHE A 59 9.76 -3.76 4.08
CA PHE A 59 8.51 -3.04 4.14
C PHE A 59 7.37 -3.91 4.67
N SER A 60 6.34 -3.26 5.18
CA SER A 60 5.07 -3.91 5.50
C SER A 60 3.93 -2.93 5.32
N VAL A 61 2.76 -3.44 4.97
CA VAL A 61 1.51 -2.69 4.87
C VAL A 61 0.49 -3.37 5.77
N GLU A 62 -0.03 -2.63 6.74
CA GLU A 62 -1.01 -3.13 7.69
C GLU A 62 -2.30 -2.32 7.59
N VAL A 63 -3.43 -2.97 7.84
CA VAL A 63 -4.73 -2.34 7.89
C VAL A 63 -5.36 -2.62 9.25
N LYS A 64 -5.88 -1.59 9.89
CA LYS A 64 -6.71 -1.74 11.09
C LYS A 64 -8.16 -1.69 10.67
N LYS A 65 -8.88 -2.77 10.92
CA LYS A 65 -10.31 -2.85 10.63
C LYS A 65 -11.11 -2.57 11.90
N GLU A 66 -12.16 -1.81 11.75
CA GLU A 66 -13.02 -1.40 12.84
C GLU A 66 -14.47 -1.77 12.52
N GLU A 67 -15.24 -2.07 13.58
CA GLU A 67 -16.67 -2.28 13.43
C GLU A 67 -17.35 -0.93 13.24
N LYS A 68 -18.16 -0.83 12.20
CA LYS A 68 -18.90 0.40 11.91
C LYS A 68 -20.15 0.46 12.80
N GLU A 69 -20.37 1.60 13.45
CA GLU A 69 -21.57 1.80 14.28
C GLU A 69 -22.84 1.43 13.53
N ASN A 70 -23.70 0.63 14.18
CA ASN A 70 -24.97 0.16 13.64
C ASN A 70 -24.86 -0.72 12.39
N SER A 71 -23.70 -1.30 12.14
CA SER A 71 -23.47 -2.20 11.02
C SER A 71 -22.64 -3.39 11.47
N LYS A 72 -22.97 -4.58 10.96
CA LYS A 72 -22.14 -5.78 11.15
C LYS A 72 -20.96 -5.84 10.20
N VAL A 73 -20.75 -4.80 9.40
CA VAL A 73 -19.68 -4.74 8.38
C VAL A 73 -18.49 -4.02 8.99
N SER A 74 -17.32 -4.65 8.91
CA SER A 74 -16.08 -4.01 9.31
C SER A 74 -15.62 -3.01 8.24
N SER A 75 -15.06 -1.89 8.67
CA SER A 75 -14.52 -0.86 7.80
C SER A 75 -13.06 -0.61 8.12
N ILE A 76 -12.36 0.06 7.20
CA ILE A 76 -10.96 0.40 7.40
C ILE A 76 -10.88 1.63 8.31
N GLY A 77 -10.28 1.48 9.48
CA GLY A 77 -10.07 2.59 10.41
C GLY A 77 -8.78 3.34 10.13
N SER A 78 -7.73 2.61 9.73
CA SER A 78 -6.45 3.20 9.39
C SER A 78 -5.61 2.23 8.57
N ILE A 79 -4.62 2.76 7.85
CA ILE A 79 -3.57 1.95 7.25
C ILE A 79 -2.22 2.43 7.79
N THR A 80 -1.28 1.51 7.92
CA THR A 80 0.07 1.79 8.36
C THR A 80 1.06 1.14 7.39
N ILE A 81 2.00 1.94 6.90
CA ILE A 81 3.05 1.48 6.00
C ILE A 81 4.39 1.67 6.69
N HIS A 82 5.16 0.59 6.79
CA HIS A 82 6.52 0.63 7.29
C HIS A 82 7.48 0.45 6.12
N VAL A 83 8.42 1.36 5.96
CA VAL A 83 9.52 1.24 4.99
C VAL A 83 10.80 1.60 5.72
N ASP A 84 11.67 0.64 5.90
CA ASP A 84 12.88 0.76 6.71
C ASP A 84 12.54 1.32 8.12
N ASN A 85 13.04 2.50 8.46
CA ASN A 85 12.78 3.14 9.75
C ASN A 85 11.63 4.14 9.74
N ILE A 86 10.90 4.22 8.63
CA ILE A 86 9.82 5.18 8.45
C ILE A 86 8.48 4.47 8.65
N THR A 87 7.63 5.04 9.51
CA THR A 87 6.26 4.58 9.71
C THR A 87 5.31 5.67 9.26
N VAL A 88 4.45 5.36 8.30
CA VAL A 88 3.42 6.26 7.79
C VAL A 88 2.06 5.68 8.12
N THR A 89 1.24 6.44 8.82
CA THR A 89 -0.12 6.03 9.19
C THR A 89 -1.12 7.04 8.63
N ALA A 90 -2.15 6.53 7.96
CA ALA A 90 -3.28 7.33 7.51
C ALA A 90 -4.53 6.87 8.25
N VAL A 91 -5.17 7.79 8.96
CA VAL A 91 -6.34 7.53 9.79
C VAL A 91 -7.59 8.06 9.08
N ARG A 92 -8.67 7.27 9.10
CA ARG A 92 -9.92 7.62 8.45
C ARG A 92 -10.45 9.00 8.84
N SER A 93 -10.33 9.38 10.11
CA SER A 93 -10.81 10.66 10.63
C SER A 93 -9.92 11.85 10.25
N GLU A 94 -8.74 11.61 9.68
CA GLU A 94 -7.76 12.65 9.36
C GLU A 94 -7.57 12.79 7.85
N ASN A 95 -8.65 13.08 7.15
CA ASN A 95 -8.66 13.22 5.69
C ASN A 95 -7.67 14.30 5.21
N GLY A 96 -6.87 13.97 4.21
CA GLY A 96 -5.86 14.86 3.64
C GLY A 96 -4.56 14.95 4.44
N MET A 97 -4.43 14.16 5.51
CA MET A 97 -3.26 14.16 6.38
C MET A 97 -2.71 12.75 6.56
N VAL A 98 -1.44 12.67 6.92
CA VAL A 98 -0.80 11.43 7.33
C VAL A 98 0.02 11.69 8.59
N ARG A 99 0.33 10.62 9.31
CA ARG A 99 1.25 10.65 10.44
C ARG A 99 2.56 9.98 10.02
N VAL A 100 3.64 10.74 10.08
CA VAL A 100 4.98 10.21 9.80
C VAL A 100 5.71 10.11 11.14
N ASN A 101 6.01 8.88 11.56
CA ASN A 101 6.61 8.60 12.88
C ASN A 101 5.83 9.30 14.02
N ASN A 102 4.49 9.21 13.98
CA ASN A 102 3.52 9.82 14.91
C ASN A 102 3.38 11.35 14.83
N HIS A 103 3.98 12.00 13.84
CA HIS A 103 3.80 13.43 13.61
C HIS A 103 2.84 13.67 12.46
N ARG A 104 1.76 14.41 12.73
CA ARG A 104 0.79 14.78 11.68
C ARG A 104 1.44 15.72 10.66
N SER A 105 1.21 15.43 9.41
CA SER A 105 1.71 16.24 8.30
C SER A 105 0.70 16.31 7.18
N ARG A 106 0.69 17.43 6.47
CA ARG A 106 -0.14 17.61 5.28
C ARG A 106 0.63 17.15 4.05
N LEU A 107 -0.09 16.64 3.07
CA LEU A 107 0.48 16.26 1.78
C LEU A 107 0.77 17.50 0.92
N PRO A 108 1.77 17.48 0.03
CA PRO A 108 2.69 16.40 -0.28
C PRO A 108 3.89 16.30 0.69
N ILE A 109 4.46 15.10 0.79
CA ILE A 109 5.60 14.82 1.67
C ILE A 109 6.63 14.01 0.90
N SER A 110 7.91 14.35 1.07
CA SER A 110 9.03 13.57 0.55
C SER A 110 9.98 13.25 1.71
N LEU A 111 10.31 11.98 1.87
CA LEU A 111 11.11 11.48 2.99
C LEU A 111 12.37 10.80 2.49
N SER A 112 13.44 10.88 3.29
CA SER A 112 14.72 10.18 3.02
C SER A 112 15.23 10.44 1.61
N HIS A 113 15.32 11.70 1.20
CA HIS A 113 15.81 12.13 -0.12
C HIS A 113 15.01 11.54 -1.30
N GLY A 114 13.68 11.46 -1.15
CA GLY A 114 12.79 10.95 -2.17
C GLY A 114 12.63 9.43 -2.17
N LYS A 115 13.20 8.75 -1.18
CA LYS A 115 13.04 7.30 -1.03
C LYS A 115 11.58 6.90 -0.82
N LEU A 116 10.81 7.76 -0.17
CA LEU A 116 9.38 7.59 0.05
C LEU A 116 8.67 8.91 -0.23
N ARG A 117 7.71 8.89 -1.13
CA ARG A 117 6.92 10.07 -1.48
C ARG A 117 5.45 9.81 -1.23
N ILE A 118 4.79 10.78 -0.63
CA ILE A 118 3.36 10.71 -0.34
C ILE A 118 2.70 11.97 -0.90
N TYR A 119 1.73 11.77 -1.79
CA TYR A 119 1.01 12.89 -2.38
C TYR A 119 -0.44 12.52 -2.67
N GLN A 120 -1.26 13.51 -2.92
CA GLN A 120 -2.68 13.31 -3.19
C GLN A 120 -2.89 13.07 -4.68
N LYS A 121 -3.66 12.02 -4.98
CA LYS A 121 -4.08 11.67 -6.33
C LYS A 121 -5.61 11.52 -6.34
N GLY A 122 -6.32 12.53 -6.86
CA GLY A 122 -7.77 12.57 -6.78
C GLY A 122 -8.25 12.63 -5.33
N LYS A 123 -9.09 11.69 -4.93
CA LYS A 123 -9.61 11.59 -3.55
C LYS A 123 -8.75 10.70 -2.67
N SER A 124 -7.66 10.17 -3.19
CA SER A 124 -6.81 9.24 -2.48
C SER A 124 -5.43 9.83 -2.23
N MET A 125 -4.76 9.30 -1.23
CA MET A 125 -3.32 9.51 -1.11
C MET A 125 -2.60 8.38 -1.84
N LEU A 126 -1.46 8.70 -2.43
CA LEU A 126 -0.57 7.72 -3.03
C LEU A 126 0.78 7.75 -2.31
N ILE A 127 1.17 6.60 -1.78
CA ILE A 127 2.51 6.39 -1.24
C ILE A 127 3.31 5.63 -2.28
N GLN A 128 4.43 6.20 -2.69
CA GLN A 128 5.31 5.59 -3.67
C GLN A 128 6.73 5.49 -3.11
N SER A 129 7.26 4.28 -3.11
CA SER A 129 8.64 4.01 -2.68
C SER A 129 9.60 4.04 -3.86
N ASN A 130 10.90 4.12 -3.58
CA ASN A 130 11.93 4.06 -4.61
C ASN A 130 12.11 2.67 -5.22
N PHE A 131 11.50 1.63 -4.66
CA PHE A 131 11.44 0.29 -5.25
C PHE A 131 10.10 -0.02 -5.91
N ASN A 132 9.34 1.02 -6.24
CA ASN A 132 8.08 0.98 -7.01
C ASN A 132 6.89 0.31 -6.31
N LEU A 133 6.93 0.12 -5.02
CA LEU A 133 5.74 -0.24 -4.26
C LEU A 133 4.82 0.99 -4.21
N ARG A 134 3.54 0.80 -4.54
CA ARG A 134 2.54 1.87 -4.53
C ARG A 134 1.37 1.46 -3.67
N VAL A 135 0.93 2.35 -2.79
CA VAL A 135 -0.24 2.15 -1.95
C VAL A 135 -1.16 3.36 -2.07
N LEU A 136 -2.41 3.13 -2.42
CA LEU A 136 -3.44 4.17 -2.49
C LEU A 136 -4.47 3.93 -1.39
N TYR A 137 -4.88 4.99 -0.73
CA TYR A 137 -5.93 4.94 0.29
C TYR A 137 -6.79 6.20 0.21
N ASN A 138 -8.10 6.05 0.22
CA ASN A 138 -9.04 7.17 0.10
C ASN A 138 -9.52 7.71 1.45
N TRP A 139 -8.87 7.36 2.55
CA TRP A 139 -9.26 7.69 3.94
C TRP A 139 -10.65 7.17 4.32
N ASP A 140 -11.17 6.18 3.62
CA ASP A 140 -12.47 5.59 3.90
C ASP A 140 -12.39 4.06 3.81
N ASP A 141 -12.86 3.47 2.73
CA ASP A 141 -13.05 2.03 2.62
C ASP A 141 -12.27 1.37 1.48
N HIS A 142 -11.38 2.10 0.84
CA HIS A 142 -10.68 1.60 -0.35
C HIS A 142 -9.17 1.73 -0.23
N VAL A 143 -8.50 0.59 -0.28
CA VAL A 143 -7.03 0.48 -0.30
C VAL A 143 -6.62 -0.30 -1.53
N VAL A 144 -5.63 0.19 -2.24
CA VAL A 144 -5.03 -0.51 -3.40
C VAL A 144 -3.53 -0.59 -3.20
N ILE A 145 -2.99 -1.79 -3.31
CA ILE A 145 -1.54 -2.04 -3.23
C ILE A 145 -1.08 -2.57 -4.58
N LYS A 146 -0.10 -1.90 -5.18
CA LYS A 146 0.53 -2.35 -6.42
C LYS A 146 1.94 -2.82 -6.11
N LEU A 147 2.15 -4.13 -6.28
CA LEU A 147 3.41 -4.80 -6.01
C LEU A 147 4.19 -4.92 -7.31
N PRO A 148 5.44 -4.41 -7.36
CA PRO A 148 6.27 -4.56 -8.57
C PRO A 148 6.65 -6.02 -8.78
N ALA A 149 6.83 -6.42 -10.05
CA ALA A 149 7.15 -7.79 -10.41
C ALA A 149 8.43 -8.31 -9.75
N ALA A 150 9.38 -7.43 -9.46
CA ALA A 150 10.62 -7.80 -8.79
C ALA A 150 10.41 -8.39 -7.39
N LEU A 151 9.28 -8.10 -6.75
CA LEU A 151 8.93 -8.61 -5.41
C LEU A 151 7.95 -9.78 -5.46
N SER A 152 7.57 -10.23 -6.65
CA SER A 152 6.65 -11.35 -6.82
C SER A 152 7.23 -12.63 -6.19
N GLY A 153 6.40 -13.35 -5.43
CA GLY A 153 6.82 -14.57 -4.74
C GLY A 153 7.64 -14.35 -3.48
N LYS A 154 7.91 -13.09 -3.10
CA LYS A 154 8.75 -12.76 -1.94
C LYS A 154 7.98 -12.15 -0.77
N VAL A 155 6.67 -12.01 -0.91
CA VAL A 155 5.80 -11.36 0.07
C VAL A 155 4.80 -12.32 0.66
N CYS A 156 4.36 -12.00 1.87
CA CYS A 156 3.35 -12.72 2.63
C CYS A 156 2.30 -11.76 3.14
N GLY A 157 1.20 -12.29 3.68
CA GLY A 157 0.12 -11.54 4.26
C GLY A 157 -1.21 -11.87 3.62
N MET A 158 -2.25 -11.10 3.92
CA MET A 158 -3.58 -11.32 3.37
C MET A 158 -3.63 -11.18 1.85
N CYS A 159 -2.77 -10.35 1.27
CA CYS A 159 -2.70 -10.20 -0.18
C CYS A 159 -2.07 -11.39 -0.89
N GLY A 160 -1.41 -12.29 -0.16
CA GLY A 160 -0.81 -13.50 -0.71
C GLY A 160 0.43 -13.21 -1.56
N ASN A 161 0.64 -14.09 -2.53
CA ASN A 161 1.77 -14.16 -3.44
C ASN A 161 2.86 -15.03 -2.85
#